data_cbf636b09e6ec3fe3140392334866999
#
_entry.id   cbf636b09e6ec3fe3140392334866999
#
_cell.length_a   1.000
_cell.length_b   1.000
_cell.length_c   1.000
_cell.angle_alpha   90.00
_cell.angle_beta   90.00
_cell.angle_gamma   90.00
#
_symmetry.space_group_name_H-M   'P 1'
#
loop_
_entity.id
_entity.type
_entity.pdbx_description
1 polymer ?
#
loop_
_entity_poly.entity_id
_entity_poly.type
_entity_poly.pdbx_seq_one_letter_code
_entity_poly.pdbx_strand_id
1 'polypeptide(L)'
;MSDLTKKKLQIGLIVDSDSIDRWQFDAVANCSDIVEINTIIYCQNSQSKKNLLKHVLYYLLNLLSIRNRQTTQVAWSKLTSTSSQIVKFNCQQTGNWQTIDVTTQEKLAEKNLDLFVKFGMNLLRDPNLLRAKYGVLSFHHGDPMKFRGRPAGFYELKQHADEIGAVVQELSNHLDAGQMRAFGKYQICAHSYRRTLEALYANSASLLRQAILNCLDEQTLNIVPTGKNYRLPTNFSVVHFSLLMIIRKVKRLFFGLFQHRQWQIAQAEHLNFAIEKAKTEILLLKTLPIPRGVGFIADPFVLPNGEVICEATTKNSQRGFLMTIDNAENSRIKTSILGKNHLSFPFVVKHADRLLVMPEMAANGSQVICELNQSFEITKVHSLQGLENERLIDPVLLFRDLKWWLFADKSGNEADHLFLWSSENIYGPYVAHRMNPIVVDPSRARNAGAFFNINNEIFRLGQDNRHDYGDGITVCRVTQLNDLAYDEAPVTRLMIAGHKGPHTVSTNGSKTYVDYYDKKFSPIAWLARVKAQF
;
A
#
# COMPACT_ATOMS: atom_id res chain seq x y z
N MET A 1 -18.19 10.59 -23.29
CA MET A 1 -17.97 11.49 -22.14
C MET A 1 -19.32 12.03 -21.72
N SER A 2 -20.03 11.35 -20.82
CA SER A 2 -21.28 11.86 -20.26
C SER A 2 -20.96 12.85 -19.15
N ASP A 3 -21.43 14.02 -19.33
CA ASP A 3 -21.38 15.20 -18.46
C ASP A 3 -21.94 14.86 -17.07
N LEU A 4 -21.04 14.51 -16.16
CA LEU A 4 -21.32 14.33 -14.74
C LEU A 4 -20.55 15.41 -13.97
N THR A 5 -21.05 16.63 -14.04
CA THR A 5 -20.97 17.55 -12.91
C THR A 5 -21.77 16.92 -11.74
N LYS A 6 -21.30 15.79 -11.20
CA LYS A 6 -21.93 15.15 -10.05
C LYS A 6 -21.82 16.13 -8.90
N LYS A 7 -22.96 16.62 -8.42
CA LYS A 7 -23.08 17.40 -7.18
C LYS A 7 -22.29 16.68 -6.09
N LYS A 8 -21.28 17.36 -5.51
CA LYS A 8 -20.49 16.80 -4.40
C LYS A 8 -21.40 16.47 -3.23
N LEU A 9 -21.08 15.38 -2.54
CA LEU A 9 -21.78 15.01 -1.31
C LEU A 9 -21.56 16.09 -0.25
N GLN A 10 -22.64 16.50 0.42
CA GLN A 10 -22.60 17.46 1.52
C GLN A 10 -22.29 16.72 2.82
N ILE A 11 -21.12 16.93 3.38
CA ILE A 11 -20.68 16.20 4.58
C ILE A 11 -20.62 17.06 5.85
N GLY A 12 -20.87 16.41 6.98
CA GLY A 12 -20.61 16.94 8.32
C GLY A 12 -19.33 16.36 8.90
N LEU A 13 -18.43 17.20 9.41
CA LEU A 13 -17.21 16.77 10.06
C LEU A 13 -17.34 16.91 11.58
N ILE A 14 -17.31 15.78 12.33
CA ILE A 14 -17.40 15.75 13.80
C ILE A 14 -16.00 15.86 14.39
N VAL A 15 -15.75 16.95 15.14
CA VAL A 15 -14.47 17.27 15.77
C VAL A 15 -14.64 17.71 17.21
N ASP A 16 -13.56 17.71 18.00
CA ASP A 16 -13.54 18.14 19.41
C ASP A 16 -12.37 19.09 19.74
N SER A 17 -11.74 19.63 18.72
CA SER A 17 -10.72 20.68 18.82
C SER A 17 -10.70 21.52 17.53
N ASP A 18 -10.02 22.66 17.56
CA ASP A 18 -9.85 23.55 16.40
C ASP A 18 -8.88 22.98 15.34
N SER A 19 -8.25 21.88 15.67
CA SER A 19 -7.31 21.19 14.80
C SER A 19 -7.54 19.69 14.84
N ILE A 20 -7.15 19.03 13.77
CA ILE A 20 -7.17 17.57 13.60
C ILE A 20 -5.76 17.08 13.26
N ASP A 21 -5.53 15.79 13.42
CA ASP A 21 -4.26 15.16 13.03
C ASP A 21 -4.04 15.30 11.52
N ARG A 22 -2.78 15.40 11.09
CA ARG A 22 -2.40 15.55 9.68
C ARG A 22 -3.02 14.47 8.80
N TRP A 23 -2.99 13.20 9.23
CA TRP A 23 -3.59 12.10 8.48
C TRP A 23 -5.11 12.25 8.30
N GLN A 24 -5.81 12.79 9.29
CA GLN A 24 -7.26 13.08 9.23
C GLN A 24 -7.55 14.18 8.20
N PHE A 25 -6.71 15.22 8.23
CA PHE A 25 -6.76 16.28 7.23
C PHE A 25 -6.54 15.73 5.83
N ASP A 26 -5.49 14.92 5.62
CA ASP A 26 -5.16 14.33 4.33
C ASP A 26 -6.27 13.37 3.86
N ALA A 27 -6.90 12.61 4.76
CA ALA A 27 -8.02 11.74 4.43
C ALA A 27 -9.21 12.51 3.81
N VAL A 28 -9.57 13.65 4.39
CA VAL A 28 -10.66 14.49 3.84
C VAL A 28 -10.21 15.21 2.57
N ALA A 29 -9.00 15.76 2.53
CA ALA A 29 -8.45 16.44 1.37
C ALA A 29 -8.42 15.54 0.12
N ASN A 30 -8.10 14.25 0.29
CA ASN A 30 -8.11 13.24 -0.79
C ASN A 30 -9.52 12.95 -1.36
N CYS A 31 -10.58 13.47 -0.72
CA CYS A 31 -11.96 13.32 -1.16
C CYS A 31 -12.53 14.61 -1.76
N SER A 32 -11.75 15.68 -1.87
CA SER A 32 -12.22 17.04 -2.22
C SER A 32 -12.90 17.16 -3.59
N ASP A 33 -12.68 16.20 -4.48
CA ASP A 33 -13.37 16.10 -5.78
C ASP A 33 -14.79 15.52 -5.67
N ILE A 34 -15.08 14.70 -4.63
CA ILE A 34 -16.36 14.00 -4.44
C ILE A 34 -17.18 14.50 -3.25
N VAL A 35 -16.56 15.21 -2.28
CA VAL A 35 -17.25 15.76 -1.10
C VAL A 35 -17.03 17.26 -0.94
N GLU A 36 -17.96 17.89 -0.23
CA GLU A 36 -17.85 19.26 0.25
C GLU A 36 -18.24 19.31 1.74
N ILE A 37 -17.42 19.97 2.56
CA ILE A 37 -17.71 20.13 3.99
C ILE A 37 -18.71 21.26 4.17
N ASN A 38 -19.96 20.89 4.37
CA ASN A 38 -21.04 21.85 4.66
C ASN A 38 -21.03 22.29 6.13
N THR A 39 -20.82 21.34 7.06
CA THR A 39 -21.00 21.63 8.49
C THR A 39 -19.87 21.03 9.32
N ILE A 40 -19.29 21.83 10.21
CA ILE A 40 -18.41 21.38 11.28
C ILE A 40 -19.25 21.20 12.55
N ILE A 41 -19.21 20.00 13.12
CA ILE A 41 -19.92 19.62 14.34
C ILE A 41 -18.91 19.55 15.47
N TYR A 42 -18.84 20.62 16.27
CA TYR A 42 -17.80 20.83 17.26
C TYR A 42 -18.26 20.44 18.67
N CYS A 43 -17.73 19.35 19.21
CA CYS A 43 -18.01 18.92 20.59
C CYS A 43 -17.05 19.64 21.57
N GLN A 44 -17.61 20.47 22.49
CA GLN A 44 -16.83 21.32 23.38
C GLN A 44 -16.31 20.59 24.64
N ASN A 45 -16.91 19.46 25.03
CA ASN A 45 -16.65 18.77 26.29
C ASN A 45 -16.30 17.27 26.14
N SER A 46 -15.69 16.87 25.02
CA SER A 46 -15.44 15.45 24.73
C SER A 46 -14.36 14.78 25.62
N GLN A 47 -13.66 15.55 26.43
CA GLN A 47 -12.51 15.05 27.20
C GLN A 47 -12.91 14.01 28.26
N SER A 48 -12.28 12.83 28.21
CA SER A 48 -12.45 11.77 29.23
C SER A 48 -11.38 11.86 30.33
N LYS A 49 -11.75 11.49 31.57
CA LYS A 49 -10.79 11.38 32.68
C LYS A 49 -9.75 10.28 32.37
N LYS A 50 -8.46 10.62 32.43
CA LYS A 50 -7.36 9.69 32.22
C LYS A 50 -6.95 9.03 33.53
N ASN A 51 -6.88 7.70 33.58
CA ASN A 51 -6.29 6.99 34.71
C ASN A 51 -4.77 6.96 34.53
N LEU A 52 -4.08 7.99 35.05
CA LEU A 52 -2.64 8.20 34.84
C LEU A 52 -1.80 7.12 35.50
N LEU A 53 -2.09 6.72 36.76
CA LEU A 53 -1.22 5.82 37.52
C LEU A 53 -1.07 4.43 36.89
N LYS A 54 -2.16 3.88 36.37
CA LYS A 54 -2.17 2.55 35.74
C LYS A 54 -1.44 2.48 34.41
N HIS A 55 -1.31 3.61 33.70
CA HIS A 55 -0.85 3.69 32.32
C HIS A 55 0.28 4.73 32.13
N VAL A 56 0.97 5.13 33.21
CA VAL A 56 1.99 6.20 33.16
C VAL A 56 3.09 5.92 32.14
N LEU A 57 3.60 4.69 32.10
CA LEU A 57 4.65 4.31 31.14
C LEU A 57 4.14 4.31 29.71
N TYR A 58 2.87 4.02 29.49
CA TYR A 58 2.29 4.13 28.14
C TYR A 58 2.19 5.61 27.70
N TYR A 59 1.79 6.51 28.59
CA TYR A 59 1.77 7.94 28.25
C TYR A 59 3.17 8.50 28.00
N LEU A 60 4.17 8.02 28.76
CA LEU A 60 5.56 8.37 28.52
C LEU A 60 6.06 7.81 27.16
N LEU A 61 5.75 6.55 26.84
CA LEU A 61 6.04 5.94 25.54
C LEU A 61 5.39 6.73 24.40
N ASN A 62 4.15 7.19 24.59
CA ASN A 62 3.46 8.05 23.63
C ASN A 62 4.22 9.35 23.37
N LEU A 63 4.63 10.00 24.43
CA LEU A 63 5.36 11.28 24.33
C LEU A 63 6.68 11.13 23.57
N LEU A 64 7.42 10.02 23.84
CA LEU A 64 8.76 9.80 23.31
C LEU A 64 8.79 9.10 21.96
N SER A 65 7.82 8.23 21.68
CA SER A 65 7.88 7.29 20.55
C SER A 65 6.72 7.36 19.56
N ILE A 66 5.56 7.90 19.95
CA ILE A 66 4.36 7.87 19.10
C ILE A 66 4.17 9.16 18.31
N ARG A 67 4.61 10.31 18.85
CA ARG A 67 4.54 11.55 18.09
C ARG A 67 5.35 11.44 16.80
N ASN A 68 4.66 11.61 15.68
CA ASN A 68 5.21 11.52 14.33
C ASN A 68 4.61 12.61 13.44
N ARG A 69 5.03 12.69 12.19
CA ARG A 69 4.57 13.70 11.24
C ARG A 69 3.06 13.64 11.01
N GLN A 70 2.46 12.45 11.04
CA GLN A 70 1.04 12.24 10.75
C GLN A 70 0.12 12.65 11.92
N THR A 71 0.65 12.75 13.13
CA THR A 71 -0.06 13.24 14.32
C THR A 71 0.22 14.72 14.64
N THR A 72 0.81 15.46 13.70
CA THR A 72 0.91 16.92 13.81
C THR A 72 -0.46 17.54 13.59
N GLN A 73 -0.76 18.57 14.40
CA GLN A 73 -2.05 19.23 14.37
C GLN A 73 -2.15 20.20 13.18
N VAL A 74 -3.25 20.10 12.44
CA VAL A 74 -3.59 20.97 11.31
C VAL A 74 -4.98 21.54 11.54
N ALA A 75 -5.14 22.85 11.39
CA ALA A 75 -6.45 23.49 11.52
C ALA A 75 -7.41 22.97 10.44
N TRP A 76 -8.55 22.42 10.84
CA TRP A 76 -9.58 21.93 9.92
C TRP A 76 -10.20 23.04 9.08
N SER A 77 -10.09 24.30 9.53
CA SER A 77 -10.54 25.46 8.76
C SER A 77 -9.91 25.59 7.37
N LYS A 78 -8.76 24.94 7.12
CA LYS A 78 -8.16 24.85 5.79
C LYS A 78 -8.90 23.91 4.83
N LEU A 79 -9.79 23.07 5.33
CA LEU A 79 -10.64 22.17 4.52
C LEU A 79 -12.00 22.77 4.21
N THR A 80 -12.41 23.82 4.95
CA THR A 80 -13.74 24.43 4.84
C THR A 80 -13.77 25.54 3.81
N SER A 81 -14.93 25.75 3.19
CA SER A 81 -15.24 26.94 2.40
C SER A 81 -15.83 28.06 3.28
N THR A 82 -15.99 29.26 2.72
CA THR A 82 -16.65 30.38 3.40
C THR A 82 -18.13 30.12 3.72
N SER A 83 -18.74 29.16 3.03
CA SER A 83 -20.13 28.72 3.24
C SER A 83 -20.30 27.67 4.34
N SER A 84 -19.22 27.08 4.84
CA SER A 84 -19.29 26.04 5.88
C SER A 84 -19.77 26.62 7.19
N GLN A 85 -20.71 25.91 7.86
CA GLN A 85 -21.31 26.31 9.12
C GLN A 85 -20.66 25.57 10.30
N ILE A 86 -20.69 26.18 11.48
CA ILE A 86 -20.18 25.54 12.69
C ILE A 86 -21.34 25.37 13.69
N VAL A 87 -21.62 24.11 14.05
CA VAL A 87 -22.58 23.75 15.09
C VAL A 87 -21.81 23.31 16.33
N LYS A 88 -21.80 24.13 17.37
CA LYS A 88 -21.17 23.83 18.66
C LYS A 88 -22.18 23.19 19.60
N PHE A 89 -21.75 22.16 20.33
CA PHE A 89 -22.59 21.47 21.29
C PHE A 89 -21.79 20.87 22.45
N ASN A 90 -22.49 20.45 23.50
CA ASN A 90 -21.94 19.69 24.61
C ASN A 90 -22.50 18.28 24.56
N CYS A 91 -21.64 17.26 24.51
CA CYS A 91 -22.10 15.88 24.53
C CYS A 91 -22.53 15.45 25.94
N GLN A 92 -23.51 14.55 26.00
CA GLN A 92 -23.86 13.81 27.19
C GLN A 92 -22.99 12.56 27.30
N GLN A 93 -22.37 12.33 28.44
CA GLN A 93 -21.45 11.22 28.62
C GLN A 93 -22.04 10.15 29.55
N THR A 94 -22.10 8.90 29.09
CA THR A 94 -22.48 7.73 29.87
C THR A 94 -21.37 6.68 29.77
N GLY A 95 -20.51 6.62 30.80
CA GLY A 95 -19.32 5.78 30.79
C GLY A 95 -18.33 6.23 29.69
N ASN A 96 -18.05 5.35 28.74
CA ASN A 96 -17.17 5.65 27.58
C ASN A 96 -17.96 6.14 26.34
N TRP A 97 -19.28 6.14 26.42
CA TRP A 97 -20.17 6.54 25.33
C TRP A 97 -20.55 8.01 25.46
N GLN A 98 -20.63 8.65 24.31
CA GLN A 98 -21.02 10.04 24.18
C GLN A 98 -22.20 10.15 23.22
N THR A 99 -23.20 10.95 23.61
CA THR A 99 -24.43 11.17 22.83
C THR A 99 -24.53 12.65 22.46
N ILE A 100 -24.94 12.92 21.23
CA ILE A 100 -25.29 14.27 20.78
C ILE A 100 -26.70 14.58 21.30
N ASP A 101 -26.91 15.74 21.89
CA ASP A 101 -28.20 16.14 22.43
C ASP A 101 -29.28 16.29 21.33
N VAL A 102 -30.54 16.14 21.69
CA VAL A 102 -31.68 16.13 20.77
C VAL A 102 -31.78 17.43 19.97
N THR A 103 -31.58 18.59 20.62
CA THR A 103 -31.65 19.89 19.96
C THR A 103 -30.58 20.03 18.86
N THR A 104 -29.37 19.50 19.12
CA THR A 104 -28.31 19.48 18.13
C THR A 104 -28.63 18.50 17.00
N GLN A 105 -29.20 17.32 17.29
CA GLN A 105 -29.62 16.34 16.28
C GLN A 105 -30.68 16.95 15.33
N GLU A 106 -31.68 17.68 15.87
CA GLU A 106 -32.70 18.37 15.06
C GLU A 106 -32.07 19.41 14.12
N LYS A 107 -31.17 20.26 14.65
CA LYS A 107 -30.43 21.24 13.83
C LYS A 107 -29.61 20.59 12.72
N LEU A 108 -29.03 19.41 12.98
CA LEU A 108 -28.26 18.69 11.96
C LEU A 108 -29.16 18.03 10.92
N ALA A 109 -30.34 17.53 11.33
CA ALA A 109 -31.31 16.97 10.39
C ALA A 109 -31.81 17.99 9.36
N GLU A 110 -31.98 19.27 9.76
CA GLU A 110 -32.35 20.37 8.86
C GLU A 110 -31.29 20.68 7.79
N LYS A 111 -30.02 20.28 8.00
CA LYS A 111 -28.91 20.52 7.06
C LYS A 111 -28.92 19.58 5.85
N ASN A 112 -29.71 18.50 5.89
CA ASN A 112 -29.79 17.49 4.83
C ASN A 112 -28.41 17.00 4.37
N LEU A 113 -27.54 16.65 5.35
CA LEU A 113 -26.19 16.15 5.06
C LEU A 113 -26.25 14.70 4.54
N ASP A 114 -25.46 14.41 3.53
CA ASP A 114 -25.41 13.07 2.94
C ASP A 114 -24.67 12.08 3.86
N LEU A 115 -23.64 12.56 4.59
CA LEU A 115 -22.71 11.73 5.33
C LEU A 115 -22.05 12.51 6.46
N PHE A 116 -21.73 11.84 7.58
CA PHE A 116 -20.85 12.37 8.62
C PHE A 116 -19.51 11.64 8.62
N VAL A 117 -18.42 12.38 8.84
CA VAL A 117 -17.08 11.82 9.11
C VAL A 117 -16.70 12.19 10.53
N LYS A 118 -16.40 11.19 11.37
CA LYS A 118 -16.09 11.38 12.78
C LYS A 118 -14.59 11.24 13.04
N PHE A 119 -13.97 12.30 13.53
CA PHE A 119 -12.61 12.31 14.06
C PHE A 119 -12.54 12.62 15.55
N GLY A 120 -13.39 13.52 16.04
CA GLY A 120 -13.52 13.85 17.45
C GLY A 120 -14.48 12.93 18.21
N MET A 121 -14.64 13.20 19.49
CA MET A 121 -15.44 12.44 20.45
C MET A 121 -14.88 11.02 20.72
N ASN A 122 -15.32 10.41 21.82
CA ASN A 122 -15.05 8.99 22.11
C ASN A 122 -16.03 8.08 21.33
N LEU A 123 -16.63 7.11 21.99
CA LEU A 123 -17.62 6.22 21.37
C LEU A 123 -18.93 6.98 21.19
N LEU A 124 -19.37 7.18 19.97
CA LEU A 124 -20.64 7.81 19.66
C LEU A 124 -21.77 6.78 19.81
N ARG A 125 -22.77 7.10 20.61
CA ARG A 125 -24.00 6.32 20.75
C ARG A 125 -25.08 6.87 19.81
N ASP A 126 -25.94 5.97 19.32
CA ASP A 126 -27.08 6.25 18.46
C ASP A 126 -26.75 7.11 17.22
N PRO A 127 -25.71 6.71 16.41
CA PRO A 127 -25.29 7.48 15.25
C PRO A 127 -26.41 7.67 14.20
N ASN A 128 -27.36 6.76 14.14
CA ASN A 128 -28.51 6.82 13.21
C ASN A 128 -29.43 8.01 13.45
N LEU A 129 -29.42 8.59 14.68
CA LEU A 129 -30.21 9.78 15.00
C LEU A 129 -29.73 11.04 14.25
N LEU A 130 -28.53 11.01 13.66
CA LEU A 130 -28.04 12.11 12.82
C LEU A 130 -28.70 12.16 11.42
N ARG A 131 -29.47 11.15 11.04
CA ARG A 131 -30.30 11.06 9.84
C ARG A 131 -29.59 11.37 8.52
N ALA A 132 -28.30 11.01 8.41
CA ALA A 132 -27.58 11.09 7.13
C ALA A 132 -27.88 9.85 6.26
N LYS A 133 -27.96 10.05 4.96
CA LYS A 133 -28.24 8.95 4.00
C LYS A 133 -27.23 7.81 4.10
N TYR A 134 -25.94 8.16 4.28
CA TYR A 134 -24.83 7.21 4.35
C TYR A 134 -24.24 7.10 5.77
N GLY A 135 -24.99 7.50 6.80
CA GLY A 135 -24.62 7.35 8.18
C GLY A 135 -23.40 8.15 8.64
N VAL A 136 -22.66 7.60 9.60
CA VAL A 136 -21.48 8.20 10.24
C VAL A 136 -20.27 7.30 9.99
N LEU A 137 -19.30 7.75 9.21
CA LEU A 137 -18.05 7.04 8.98
C LEU A 137 -17.01 7.37 10.05
N SER A 138 -16.29 6.35 10.51
CA SER A 138 -15.19 6.52 11.47
C SER A 138 -14.08 5.51 11.19
N PHE A 139 -12.85 5.94 11.44
CA PHE A 139 -11.68 5.08 11.35
C PHE A 139 -11.51 4.22 12.60
N HIS A 140 -11.06 2.99 12.39
CA HIS A 140 -10.46 2.15 13.41
C HIS A 140 -9.13 1.61 12.91
N HIS A 141 -8.03 1.89 13.63
CA HIS A 141 -6.69 1.41 13.30
C HIS A 141 -6.41 0.13 14.09
N GLY A 142 -6.67 -0.98 13.43
CA GLY A 142 -6.56 -2.35 13.88
C GLY A 142 -7.30 -3.26 12.90
N ASP A 143 -6.85 -4.51 12.75
CA ASP A 143 -7.59 -5.53 12.02
C ASP A 143 -8.79 -5.98 12.86
N PRO A 144 -10.05 -5.71 12.46
CA PRO A 144 -11.22 -6.06 13.26
C PRO A 144 -11.38 -7.58 13.47
N MET A 145 -10.76 -8.40 12.63
CA MET A 145 -10.76 -9.86 12.78
C MET A 145 -9.72 -10.38 13.79
N LYS A 146 -8.70 -9.57 14.15
CA LYS A 146 -7.58 -9.96 15.01
C LYS A 146 -7.40 -9.04 16.21
N PHE A 147 -7.38 -7.71 15.97
CA PHE A 147 -7.04 -6.68 16.94
C PHE A 147 -8.10 -5.58 16.96
N ARG A 148 -8.94 -5.56 18.00
CA ARG A 148 -9.92 -4.50 18.25
C ARG A 148 -9.50 -3.65 19.45
N GLY A 149 -10.05 -2.45 19.57
CA GLY A 149 -9.77 -1.56 20.68
C GLY A 149 -8.53 -0.70 20.48
N ARG A 150 -7.72 -0.49 21.52
CA ARG A 150 -6.60 0.46 21.51
C ARG A 150 -5.43 0.04 22.39
N PRO A 151 -4.19 0.53 22.16
CA PRO A 151 -3.78 1.46 21.11
C PRO A 151 -3.38 0.72 19.83
N ALA A 152 -3.51 1.39 18.69
CA ALA A 152 -3.09 0.86 17.41
C ALA A 152 -1.60 0.48 17.41
N GLY A 153 -1.25 -0.63 16.76
CA GLY A 153 0.14 -1.07 16.54
C GLY A 153 0.86 -1.66 17.75
N PHE A 154 0.39 -1.43 18.97
CA PHE A 154 1.08 -1.90 20.18
C PHE A 154 1.00 -3.41 20.34
N TYR A 155 -0.20 -3.95 20.23
CA TYR A 155 -0.42 -5.39 20.43
C TYR A 155 -0.02 -6.20 19.21
N GLU A 156 -0.16 -5.65 18.02
CA GLU A 156 0.32 -6.23 16.77
C GLU A 156 1.84 -6.41 16.83
N LEU A 157 2.58 -5.35 17.17
CA LEU A 157 4.04 -5.44 17.36
C LEU A 157 4.42 -6.38 18.51
N LYS A 158 3.70 -6.35 19.64
CA LYS A 158 3.98 -7.19 20.79
C LYS A 158 3.78 -8.68 20.49
N GLN A 159 2.80 -9.02 19.65
CA GLN A 159 2.44 -10.40 19.30
C GLN A 159 3.07 -10.86 17.98
N HIS A 160 4.03 -10.10 17.43
CA HIS A 160 4.70 -10.44 16.17
C HIS A 160 3.72 -10.63 15.00
N ALA A 161 2.68 -9.80 14.92
CA ALA A 161 1.79 -9.83 13.77
C ALA A 161 2.56 -9.47 12.49
N ASP A 162 2.15 -10.07 11.39
CA ASP A 162 2.79 -9.91 10.08
C ASP A 162 2.42 -8.54 9.46
N GLU A 163 1.24 -8.04 9.80
CA GLU A 163 0.64 -6.84 9.23
C GLU A 163 -0.25 -6.13 10.27
N ILE A 164 -0.52 -4.87 10.05
CA ILE A 164 -1.48 -4.08 10.82
C ILE A 164 -2.63 -3.65 9.91
N GLY A 165 -3.88 -3.72 10.42
CA GLY A 165 -5.06 -3.31 9.67
C GLY A 165 -5.50 -1.89 9.98
N ALA A 166 -6.27 -1.30 9.07
CA ALA A 166 -7.16 -0.18 9.35
C ALA A 166 -8.47 -0.35 8.59
N VAL A 167 -9.55 0.14 9.18
CA VAL A 167 -10.88 0.07 8.59
C VAL A 167 -11.59 1.41 8.70
N VAL A 168 -12.38 1.75 7.70
CA VAL A 168 -13.41 2.78 7.79
C VAL A 168 -14.75 2.07 7.88
N GLN A 169 -15.47 2.31 8.96
CA GLN A 169 -16.76 1.69 9.23
C GLN A 169 -17.85 2.74 9.36
N GLU A 170 -19.04 2.39 8.95
CA GLU A 170 -20.26 3.09 9.31
C GLU A 170 -20.61 2.69 10.74
N LEU A 171 -20.72 3.69 11.62
CA LEU A 171 -20.91 3.44 13.04
C LEU A 171 -22.27 2.81 13.34
N SER A 172 -22.28 1.95 14.34
CA SER A 172 -23.48 1.37 14.95
C SER A 172 -23.40 1.48 16.48
N ASN A 173 -24.43 1.03 17.19
CA ASN A 173 -24.42 0.97 18.64
C ASN A 173 -23.54 -0.15 19.23
N HIS A 174 -22.87 -0.93 18.38
CA HIS A 174 -21.94 -1.98 18.79
C HIS A 174 -20.50 -1.51 18.57
N LEU A 175 -19.65 -1.73 19.58
CA LEU A 175 -18.24 -1.31 19.56
C LEU A 175 -17.46 -2.05 18.45
N ASP A 176 -16.83 -1.27 17.57
CA ASP A 176 -16.01 -1.77 16.46
C ASP A 176 -16.68 -2.89 15.64
N ALA A 177 -18.01 -2.82 15.51
CA ALA A 177 -18.85 -3.79 14.82
C ALA A 177 -19.89 -3.11 13.91
N GLY A 178 -19.58 -1.91 13.44
CA GLY A 178 -20.32 -1.22 12.40
C GLY A 178 -20.15 -1.89 11.03
N GLN A 179 -20.88 -1.42 10.05
CA GLN A 179 -20.77 -1.92 8.67
C GLN A 179 -19.43 -1.48 8.08
N MET A 180 -18.59 -2.43 7.66
CA MET A 180 -17.27 -2.12 7.11
C MET A 180 -17.40 -1.60 5.68
N ARG A 181 -16.90 -0.39 5.43
CA ARG A 181 -16.97 0.28 4.12
C ARG A 181 -15.64 0.27 3.37
N ALA A 182 -14.51 0.29 4.07
CA ALA A 182 -13.19 0.10 3.48
C ALA A 182 -12.25 -0.59 4.47
N PHE A 183 -11.32 -1.39 3.97
CA PHE A 183 -10.32 -2.09 4.79
C PHE A 183 -9.00 -2.14 4.05
N GLY A 184 -7.91 -1.92 4.77
CA GLY A 184 -6.56 -2.04 4.27
C GLY A 184 -5.64 -2.67 5.29
N LYS A 185 -4.59 -3.30 4.79
CA LYS A 185 -3.48 -3.86 5.57
C LYS A 185 -2.21 -3.12 5.23
N TYR A 186 -1.33 -2.99 6.22
CA TYR A 186 -0.11 -2.18 6.12
C TYR A 186 1.07 -2.92 6.72
N GLN A 187 2.24 -2.64 6.18
CA GLN A 187 3.48 -3.24 6.64
C GLN A 187 3.84 -2.78 8.06
N ILE A 188 4.32 -3.71 8.88
CA ILE A 188 4.84 -3.44 10.21
C ILE A 188 6.35 -3.20 10.15
N CYS A 189 6.79 -2.02 10.60
CA CYS A 189 8.19 -1.75 10.87
C CYS A 189 8.59 -2.40 12.20
N ALA A 190 8.96 -3.69 12.18
CA ALA A 190 9.13 -4.52 13.38
C ALA A 190 10.06 -3.93 14.46
N HIS A 191 11.01 -3.05 14.11
CA HIS A 191 11.97 -2.42 15.01
C HIS A 191 11.61 -1.00 15.44
N SER A 192 10.43 -0.46 15.01
CA SER A 192 10.05 0.92 15.30
C SER A 192 8.53 1.10 15.38
N TYR A 193 8.02 1.27 16.59
CA TYR A 193 6.60 1.59 16.82
C TYR A 193 6.18 2.90 16.12
N ARG A 194 7.02 3.94 16.25
CA ARG A 194 6.79 5.24 15.58
C ARG A 194 6.64 5.10 14.07
N ARG A 195 7.57 4.40 13.39
CA ARG A 195 7.51 4.22 11.93
C ARG A 195 6.29 3.39 11.50
N THR A 196 5.95 2.35 12.27
CA THR A 196 4.73 1.58 12.02
C THR A 196 3.49 2.46 12.06
N LEU A 197 3.34 3.31 13.08
CA LEU A 197 2.19 4.22 13.17
C LEU A 197 2.23 5.32 12.11
N GLU A 198 3.41 5.86 11.81
CA GLU A 198 3.56 6.91 10.78
C GLU A 198 3.11 6.41 9.40
N ALA A 199 3.56 5.21 9.01
CA ALA A 199 3.15 4.57 7.77
C ALA A 199 1.65 4.21 7.78
N LEU A 200 1.15 3.60 8.87
CA LEU A 200 -0.25 3.26 9.03
C LEU A 200 -1.16 4.49 8.83
N TYR A 201 -0.87 5.59 9.52
CA TYR A 201 -1.69 6.80 9.44
C TYR A 201 -1.59 7.47 8.07
N ALA A 202 -0.39 7.57 7.49
CA ALA A 202 -0.22 8.15 6.15
C ALA A 202 -1.01 7.38 5.09
N ASN A 203 -0.87 6.05 5.11
CA ASN A 203 -1.41 5.18 4.07
C ASN A 203 -2.91 4.91 4.26
N SER A 204 -3.42 4.85 5.49
CA SER A 204 -4.85 4.64 5.76
C SER A 204 -5.74 5.83 5.37
N ALA A 205 -5.16 7.01 5.15
CA ALA A 205 -5.92 8.18 4.71
C ALA A 205 -6.71 7.94 3.40
N SER A 206 -6.20 7.09 2.51
CA SER A 206 -6.87 6.71 1.25
C SER A 206 -8.18 5.93 1.47
N LEU A 207 -8.36 5.26 2.61
CA LEU A 207 -9.53 4.43 2.89
C LEU A 207 -10.83 5.24 3.00
N LEU A 208 -10.76 6.53 3.39
CA LEU A 208 -11.97 7.35 3.45
C LEU A 208 -12.63 7.50 2.08
N ARG A 209 -11.83 7.76 1.04
CA ARG A 209 -12.33 7.83 -0.32
C ARG A 209 -12.98 6.53 -0.76
N GLN A 210 -12.34 5.40 -0.53
CA GLN A 210 -12.89 4.08 -0.85
C GLN A 210 -14.20 3.83 -0.10
N ALA A 211 -14.26 4.17 1.20
CA ALA A 211 -15.47 4.01 2.00
C ALA A 211 -16.63 4.85 1.47
N ILE A 212 -16.38 6.11 1.08
CA ILE A 212 -17.40 6.99 0.51
C ILE A 212 -17.90 6.43 -0.84
N LEU A 213 -17.00 5.97 -1.71
CA LEU A 213 -17.39 5.37 -2.99
C LEU A 213 -18.19 4.08 -2.79
N ASN A 214 -17.80 3.23 -1.83
CA ASN A 214 -18.55 2.03 -1.47
C ASN A 214 -19.94 2.36 -0.87
N CYS A 215 -20.08 3.47 -0.14
CA CYS A 215 -21.40 3.94 0.30
C CYS A 215 -22.27 4.34 -0.90
N LEU A 216 -21.71 5.05 -1.89
CA LEU A 216 -22.43 5.45 -3.10
C LEU A 216 -22.87 4.25 -3.95
N ASP A 217 -22.03 3.22 -4.01
CA ASP A 217 -22.29 1.99 -4.78
C ASP A 217 -23.02 0.93 -3.94
N GLU A 218 -23.47 1.26 -2.71
CA GLU A 218 -24.15 0.39 -1.74
C GLU A 218 -23.35 -0.89 -1.40
N GLN A 219 -22.03 -0.83 -1.55
CA GLN A 219 -21.14 -1.95 -1.29
C GLN A 219 -20.74 -2.02 0.19
N THR A 220 -20.67 -3.23 0.71
CA THR A 220 -20.20 -3.51 2.07
C THR A 220 -19.21 -4.66 2.06
N LEU A 221 -18.23 -4.59 2.93
CA LEU A 221 -17.26 -5.67 3.11
C LEU A 221 -17.81 -6.69 4.11
N ASN A 222 -17.81 -7.97 3.73
CA ASN A 222 -18.22 -9.08 4.61
C ASN A 222 -17.13 -9.40 5.64
N ILE A 223 -16.79 -8.43 6.49
CA ILE A 223 -15.80 -8.57 7.56
C ILE A 223 -16.55 -8.70 8.89
N VAL A 224 -16.42 -9.87 9.52
CA VAL A 224 -16.99 -10.11 10.85
C VAL A 224 -15.94 -9.77 11.92
N PRO A 225 -16.21 -8.83 12.83
CA PRO A 225 -15.25 -8.38 13.85
C PRO A 225 -15.11 -9.39 15.00
N THR A 226 -14.36 -10.46 14.77
CA THR A 226 -14.12 -11.55 15.74
C THR A 226 -12.90 -11.31 16.63
N GLY A 227 -12.08 -10.30 16.31
CA GLY A 227 -10.81 -10.02 16.99
C GLY A 227 -10.97 -9.68 18.48
N LYS A 228 -9.92 -9.97 19.24
CA LYS A 228 -9.85 -9.64 20.66
C LYS A 228 -9.87 -8.13 20.87
N ASN A 229 -10.70 -7.66 21.81
CA ASN A 229 -10.79 -6.25 22.18
C ASN A 229 -9.71 -5.89 23.21
N TYR A 230 -8.72 -5.12 22.80
CA TYR A 230 -7.59 -4.68 23.61
C TYR A 230 -7.89 -3.32 24.28
N ARG A 231 -7.30 -3.14 25.45
CA ARG A 231 -7.36 -1.89 26.22
C ARG A 231 -5.95 -1.29 26.34
N LEU A 232 -5.86 -0.07 26.87
CA LEU A 232 -4.56 0.56 27.15
C LEU A 232 -3.66 -0.39 27.94
N PRO A 233 -2.39 -0.55 27.54
CA PRO A 233 -1.47 -1.47 28.18
C PRO A 233 -1.12 -1.03 29.61
N THR A 234 -0.94 -2.01 30.48
CA THR A 234 -0.41 -1.78 31.83
C THR A 234 1.07 -1.41 31.76
N ASN A 235 1.59 -0.80 32.85
CA ASN A 235 3.02 -0.46 32.93
C ASN A 235 3.93 -1.67 32.70
N PHE A 236 3.61 -2.85 33.25
CA PHE A 236 4.36 -4.09 33.01
C PHE A 236 4.37 -4.49 31.53
N SER A 237 3.22 -4.36 30.86
CA SER A 237 3.11 -4.65 29.42
C SER A 237 4.00 -3.71 28.58
N VAL A 238 4.13 -2.44 28.98
CA VAL A 238 4.98 -1.45 28.32
C VAL A 238 6.46 -1.78 28.50
N VAL A 239 6.89 -2.19 29.71
CA VAL A 239 8.28 -2.62 29.96
C VAL A 239 8.65 -3.78 29.05
N HIS A 240 7.84 -4.84 29.02
CA HIS A 240 8.07 -5.99 28.14
C HIS A 240 8.13 -5.58 26.65
N PHE A 241 7.21 -4.75 26.20
CA PHE A 241 7.20 -4.21 24.84
C PHE A 241 8.49 -3.42 24.53
N SER A 242 8.94 -2.58 25.45
CA SER A 242 10.16 -1.77 25.28
C SER A 242 11.41 -2.64 25.13
N LEU A 243 11.53 -3.70 25.96
CA LEU A 243 12.63 -4.67 25.84
C LEU A 243 12.61 -5.37 24.47
N LEU A 244 11.44 -5.81 24.01
CA LEU A 244 11.27 -6.42 22.70
C LEU A 244 11.71 -5.46 21.58
N MET A 245 11.33 -4.19 21.67
CA MET A 245 11.71 -3.16 20.69
C MET A 245 13.22 -2.89 20.68
N ILE A 246 13.89 -2.92 21.86
CA ILE A 246 15.34 -2.78 21.95
C ILE A 246 16.03 -3.95 21.25
N ILE A 247 15.62 -5.19 21.53
CA ILE A 247 16.18 -6.40 20.88
C ILE A 247 16.05 -6.30 19.34
N ARG A 248 14.88 -5.89 18.84
CA ARG A 248 14.65 -5.73 17.41
C ARG A 248 15.51 -4.63 16.79
N LYS A 249 15.70 -3.50 17.51
CA LYS A 249 16.62 -2.43 17.07
C LYS A 249 18.05 -2.91 16.98
N VAL A 250 18.54 -3.68 17.98
CA VAL A 250 19.89 -4.26 17.96
C VAL A 250 20.06 -5.20 16.77
N LYS A 251 19.10 -6.10 16.52
CA LYS A 251 19.11 -6.99 15.34
C LYS A 251 19.14 -6.19 14.04
N ARG A 252 18.36 -5.11 13.93
CA ARG A 252 18.35 -4.23 12.76
C ARG A 252 19.68 -3.50 12.57
N LEU A 253 20.29 -3.03 13.67
CA LEU A 253 21.60 -2.40 13.64
C LEU A 253 22.67 -3.39 13.18
N PHE A 254 22.68 -4.60 13.73
CA PHE A 254 23.59 -5.66 13.32
C PHE A 254 23.49 -5.97 11.82
N PHE A 255 22.26 -6.13 11.31
CA PHE A 255 22.03 -6.28 9.88
C PHE A 255 22.59 -5.07 9.10
N GLY A 256 22.32 -3.86 9.58
CA GLY A 256 22.79 -2.60 8.94
C GLY A 256 24.30 -2.50 8.86
N LEU A 257 25.02 -2.94 9.87
CA LEU A 257 26.48 -2.86 9.94
C LEU A 257 27.20 -3.99 9.20
N PHE A 258 26.66 -5.21 9.28
CA PHE A 258 27.41 -6.42 8.96
C PHE A 258 26.78 -7.33 7.92
N GLN A 259 25.58 -7.05 7.42
CA GLN A 259 24.91 -7.89 6.43
C GLN A 259 24.42 -7.09 5.24
N HIS A 260 24.38 -7.72 4.06
CA HIS A 260 23.74 -7.18 2.86
C HIS A 260 22.94 -8.28 2.15
N ARG A 261 21.96 -7.87 1.34
CA ARG A 261 21.24 -8.78 0.45
C ARG A 261 22.06 -8.95 -0.82
N GLN A 262 22.34 -10.19 -1.19
CA GLN A 262 22.97 -10.53 -2.45
C GLN A 262 21.90 -11.09 -3.39
N TRP A 263 21.39 -10.25 -4.28
CA TRP A 263 20.43 -10.63 -5.29
C TRP A 263 21.05 -11.44 -6.41
N GLN A 264 20.32 -12.45 -6.90
CA GLN A 264 20.71 -13.35 -7.96
C GLN A 264 19.48 -13.76 -8.78
N ILE A 265 19.68 -14.13 -10.03
CA ILE A 265 18.65 -14.69 -10.91
C ILE A 265 18.95 -16.17 -11.12
N ALA A 266 17.92 -17.00 -11.08
CA ALA A 266 18.01 -18.40 -11.44
C ALA A 266 16.95 -18.80 -12.47
N GLN A 267 17.30 -19.73 -13.33
CA GLN A 267 16.31 -20.48 -14.08
C GLN A 267 15.61 -21.45 -13.13
N ALA A 268 14.29 -21.45 -13.15
CA ALA A 268 13.44 -22.32 -12.36
C ALA A 268 12.79 -23.39 -13.25
N GLU A 269 12.29 -24.44 -12.62
CA GLU A 269 11.39 -25.37 -13.30
C GLU A 269 10.15 -24.66 -13.85
N HIS A 270 9.48 -25.31 -14.79
CA HIS A 270 8.23 -24.77 -15.33
C HIS A 270 7.19 -24.66 -14.22
N LEU A 271 6.70 -23.44 -14.00
CA LEU A 271 5.70 -23.18 -12.96
C LEU A 271 4.34 -23.72 -13.40
N ASN A 272 4.05 -24.94 -13.02
CA ASN A 272 2.67 -25.38 -12.89
C ASN A 272 2.13 -24.73 -11.62
N PHE A 273 1.38 -23.62 -11.79
CA PHE A 273 0.69 -23.00 -10.66
C PHE A 273 -0.31 -24.03 -10.12
N ALA A 274 0.12 -24.78 -9.11
CA ALA A 274 -0.80 -25.65 -8.34
C ALA A 274 -1.69 -24.73 -7.50
N ILE A 275 -2.75 -24.22 -8.16
CA ILE A 275 -3.74 -23.28 -7.59
C ILE A 275 -4.42 -23.86 -6.34
N GLU A 276 -4.32 -25.17 -6.13
CA GLU A 276 -4.93 -25.90 -5.01
C GLU A 276 -4.14 -25.84 -3.70
N LYS A 277 -2.86 -25.40 -3.71
CA LYS A 277 -2.02 -25.37 -2.52
C LYS A 277 -1.85 -23.94 -2.01
N ALA A 278 -2.03 -23.74 -0.72
CA ALA A 278 -1.80 -22.42 -0.08
C ALA A 278 -0.35 -21.90 -0.24
N LYS A 279 0.62 -22.80 -0.46
CA LYS A 279 2.03 -22.49 -0.71
C LYS A 279 2.57 -23.39 -1.82
N THR A 280 3.30 -22.79 -2.75
CA THR A 280 3.99 -23.48 -3.84
C THR A 280 5.49 -23.18 -3.74
N GLU A 281 6.29 -24.22 -3.65
CA GLU A 281 7.74 -24.11 -3.61
C GLU A 281 8.32 -24.21 -5.01
N ILE A 282 9.19 -23.26 -5.38
CA ILE A 282 9.84 -23.21 -6.69
C ILE A 282 11.19 -23.92 -6.59
N LEU A 283 11.45 -24.86 -7.49
CA LEU A 283 12.73 -25.52 -7.64
C LEU A 283 13.65 -24.73 -8.57
N LEU A 284 14.81 -24.33 -8.08
CA LEU A 284 15.84 -23.69 -8.88
C LEU A 284 16.63 -24.76 -9.66
N LEU A 285 16.78 -24.55 -10.97
CA LEU A 285 17.55 -25.45 -11.84
C LEU A 285 19.00 -24.97 -12.00
N LYS A 286 19.18 -23.66 -12.29
CA LYS A 286 20.48 -23.08 -12.55
C LYS A 286 20.51 -21.60 -12.20
N THR A 287 21.43 -21.19 -11.32
CA THR A 287 21.68 -19.77 -11.05
C THR A 287 22.52 -19.16 -12.19
N LEU A 288 22.12 -17.98 -12.66
CA LEU A 288 22.88 -17.23 -13.65
C LEU A 288 24.15 -16.64 -13.02
N PRO A 289 25.30 -16.66 -13.73
CA PRO A 289 26.50 -16.03 -13.23
C PRO A 289 26.36 -14.51 -13.20
N ILE A 290 26.86 -13.88 -12.14
CA ILE A 290 26.95 -12.43 -12.06
C ILE A 290 28.15 -11.96 -12.88
N PRO A 291 27.97 -11.13 -13.92
CA PRO A 291 29.07 -10.69 -14.78
C PRO A 291 30.15 -9.91 -14.03
N ARG A 292 31.38 -9.93 -14.55
CA ARG A 292 32.50 -9.21 -13.92
C ARG A 292 32.21 -7.71 -13.84
N GLY A 293 32.39 -7.13 -12.66
CA GLY A 293 32.11 -5.70 -12.40
C GLY A 293 30.68 -5.40 -11.97
N VAL A 294 29.74 -6.36 -12.12
CA VAL A 294 28.36 -6.26 -11.65
C VAL A 294 28.29 -6.59 -10.16
N GLY A 295 27.46 -5.87 -9.42
CA GLY A 295 27.24 -6.06 -7.99
C GLY A 295 26.19 -7.12 -7.70
N PHE A 296 25.03 -7.01 -8.35
CA PHE A 296 23.95 -8.00 -8.35
C PHE A 296 23.10 -7.91 -9.61
N ILE A 297 22.27 -8.91 -9.85
CA ILE A 297 21.23 -8.96 -10.89
C ILE A 297 19.90 -9.33 -10.24
N ALA A 298 18.80 -8.67 -10.70
CA ALA A 298 17.43 -8.86 -10.20
C ALA A 298 16.41 -8.54 -11.30
N ASP A 299 15.13 -8.69 -11.01
CA ASP A 299 14.01 -8.37 -11.90
C ASP A 299 14.12 -8.99 -13.30
N PRO A 300 14.17 -10.32 -13.42
CA PRO A 300 14.29 -10.98 -14.71
C PRO A 300 13.03 -10.86 -15.55
N PHE A 301 13.15 -10.48 -16.83
CA PHE A 301 12.12 -10.63 -17.83
C PHE A 301 12.65 -11.40 -19.03
N VAL A 302 11.92 -12.46 -19.42
CA VAL A 302 12.33 -13.36 -20.50
C VAL A 302 11.91 -12.78 -21.84
N LEU A 303 12.85 -12.63 -22.75
CA LEU A 303 12.63 -12.21 -24.11
C LEU A 303 12.16 -13.40 -24.98
N PRO A 304 11.51 -13.18 -26.13
CA PRO A 304 11.00 -14.25 -26.99
C PRO A 304 12.05 -15.27 -27.43
N ASN A 305 13.32 -14.86 -27.61
CA ASN A 305 14.44 -15.73 -27.94
C ASN A 305 15.03 -16.52 -26.75
N GLY A 306 14.48 -16.33 -25.55
CA GLY A 306 14.93 -16.97 -24.32
C GLY A 306 16.08 -16.28 -23.59
N GLU A 307 16.54 -15.11 -24.08
CA GLU A 307 17.43 -14.23 -23.33
C GLU A 307 16.67 -13.57 -22.17
N VAL A 308 17.42 -13.08 -21.18
CA VAL A 308 16.85 -12.39 -20.01
C VAL A 308 17.28 -10.93 -20.05
N ILE A 309 16.32 -10.01 -20.01
CA ILE A 309 16.57 -8.62 -19.65
C ILE A 309 16.31 -8.45 -18.14
N CYS A 310 17.20 -7.75 -17.44
CA CYS A 310 17.14 -7.63 -15.98
C CYS A 310 17.71 -6.30 -15.48
N GLU A 311 17.43 -5.98 -14.21
CA GLU A 311 18.18 -4.99 -13.47
C GLU A 311 19.56 -5.52 -13.13
N ALA A 312 20.57 -4.65 -13.23
CA ALA A 312 21.92 -4.90 -12.74
C ALA A 312 22.44 -3.66 -12.02
N THR A 313 23.36 -3.85 -11.07
CA THR A 313 24.09 -2.76 -10.42
C THR A 313 25.58 -2.94 -10.59
N THR A 314 26.37 -1.88 -10.40
CA THR A 314 27.82 -2.03 -10.29
C THR A 314 28.22 -2.33 -8.85
N LYS A 315 29.42 -2.91 -8.64
CA LYS A 315 29.96 -3.18 -7.29
C LYS A 315 30.11 -1.92 -6.42
N ASN A 316 30.23 -0.75 -7.06
CA ASN A 316 30.50 0.52 -6.39
C ASN A 316 29.28 1.46 -6.33
N SER A 317 28.15 1.08 -6.91
CA SER A 317 26.93 1.89 -6.95
C SER A 317 25.71 1.00 -6.78
N GLN A 318 24.73 1.47 -6.00
CA GLN A 318 23.42 0.80 -5.91
C GLN A 318 22.44 1.27 -6.99
N ARG A 319 22.91 2.05 -7.95
CA ARG A 319 22.11 2.52 -9.05
C ARG A 319 21.90 1.38 -10.05
N GLY A 320 20.62 1.03 -10.29
CA GLY A 320 20.23 0.03 -11.28
C GLY A 320 20.39 0.53 -12.71
N PHE A 321 20.74 -0.39 -13.59
CA PHE A 321 20.74 -0.22 -15.03
C PHE A 321 20.25 -1.51 -15.70
N LEU A 322 19.75 -1.42 -16.93
CA LEU A 322 19.24 -2.60 -17.63
C LEU A 322 20.36 -3.32 -18.39
N MET A 323 20.32 -4.63 -18.31
CA MET A 323 21.27 -5.54 -18.95
C MET A 323 20.53 -6.74 -19.54
N THR A 324 21.00 -7.26 -20.68
CA THR A 324 20.58 -8.57 -21.19
C THR A 324 21.65 -9.61 -20.92
N ILE A 325 21.20 -10.83 -20.65
CA ILE A 325 22.04 -12.03 -20.52
C ILE A 325 21.52 -13.02 -21.55
N ASP A 326 22.40 -13.44 -22.48
CA ASP A 326 22.05 -14.39 -23.53
C ASP A 326 22.13 -15.85 -23.04
N ASN A 327 21.75 -16.80 -23.93
CA ASN A 327 21.75 -18.22 -23.60
C ASN A 327 23.17 -18.79 -23.38
N ALA A 328 24.21 -18.11 -23.85
CA ALA A 328 25.62 -18.43 -23.62
C ALA A 328 26.21 -17.68 -22.43
N GLU A 329 25.35 -17.02 -21.62
CA GLU A 329 25.71 -16.27 -20.42
C GLU A 329 26.55 -15.01 -20.69
N ASN A 330 26.60 -14.53 -21.92
CA ASN A 330 27.19 -13.22 -22.23
C ASN A 330 26.24 -12.11 -21.85
N SER A 331 26.79 -11.00 -21.36
CA SER A 331 26.01 -9.86 -20.91
C SER A 331 26.22 -8.62 -21.79
N ARG A 332 25.14 -7.86 -22.04
CA ARG A 332 25.15 -6.61 -22.80
C ARG A 332 24.37 -5.52 -22.05
N ILE A 333 24.96 -4.34 -21.90
CA ILE A 333 24.31 -3.19 -21.23
C ILE A 333 23.36 -2.51 -22.23
N LYS A 334 22.15 -2.14 -21.80
CA LYS A 334 21.06 -1.59 -22.63
C LYS A 334 20.67 -0.14 -22.32
N THR A 335 21.29 0.54 -21.37
CA THR A 335 20.79 1.78 -20.77
C THR A 335 21.30 3.09 -21.32
N SER A 336 22.15 3.10 -22.34
CA SER A 336 22.77 4.34 -22.82
C SER A 336 21.77 5.43 -23.26
N ILE A 337 20.55 5.06 -23.64
CA ILE A 337 19.51 5.98 -24.17
C ILE A 337 18.58 6.52 -23.07
N LEU A 338 18.40 5.81 -21.94
CA LEU A 338 17.38 6.13 -20.91
C LEU A 338 17.89 7.06 -19.78
N GLY A 339 19.07 7.62 -19.93
CA GLY A 339 19.62 8.57 -18.95
C GLY A 339 20.49 7.91 -17.87
N LYS A 340 20.83 8.71 -16.86
CA LYS A 340 21.83 8.33 -15.85
C LYS A 340 21.23 7.92 -14.50
N ASN A 341 19.91 7.92 -14.31
CA ASN A 341 19.27 7.60 -13.05
C ASN A 341 18.97 6.10 -12.91
N HIS A 342 18.47 5.70 -11.74
CA HIS A 342 18.12 4.33 -11.44
C HIS A 342 17.06 3.79 -12.40
N LEU A 343 17.27 2.56 -12.90
CA LEU A 343 16.36 1.80 -13.73
C LEU A 343 16.27 0.37 -13.19
N SER A 344 15.07 -0.15 -13.05
CA SER A 344 14.77 -1.50 -12.56
C SER A 344 13.56 -2.08 -13.29
N PHE A 345 13.14 -3.27 -12.95
CA PHE A 345 11.90 -3.92 -13.35
C PHE A 345 11.56 -3.72 -14.86
N PRO A 346 12.36 -4.26 -15.79
CA PRO A 346 12.19 -4.04 -17.23
C PRO A 346 11.04 -4.88 -17.79
N PHE A 347 9.79 -4.48 -17.51
CA PHE A 347 8.61 -5.18 -17.99
C PHE A 347 8.57 -5.24 -19.51
N VAL A 348 8.45 -6.46 -20.06
CA VAL A 348 8.43 -6.72 -21.51
C VAL A 348 7.01 -7.03 -21.97
N VAL A 349 6.58 -6.38 -23.04
CA VAL A 349 5.25 -6.61 -23.63
C VAL A 349 5.34 -6.60 -25.17
N LYS A 350 4.59 -7.51 -25.81
CA LYS A 350 4.39 -7.51 -27.25
C LYS A 350 3.13 -6.72 -27.60
N HIS A 351 3.26 -5.77 -28.53
CA HIS A 351 2.13 -5.02 -29.08
C HIS A 351 2.21 -4.98 -30.60
N ALA A 352 1.24 -5.58 -31.28
CA ALA A 352 1.29 -5.89 -32.70
C ALA A 352 2.59 -6.67 -33.03
N ASP A 353 3.37 -6.21 -34.00
CA ASP A 353 4.67 -6.83 -34.38
C ASP A 353 5.86 -6.23 -33.62
N ARG A 354 5.62 -5.36 -32.63
CA ARG A 354 6.68 -4.70 -31.86
C ARG A 354 6.86 -5.35 -30.51
N LEU A 355 8.11 -5.47 -30.11
CA LEU A 355 8.49 -5.82 -28.75
C LEU A 355 8.83 -4.53 -28.01
N LEU A 356 8.20 -4.33 -26.87
CA LEU A 356 8.35 -3.13 -26.07
C LEU A 356 8.90 -3.50 -24.69
N VAL A 357 9.72 -2.61 -24.12
CA VAL A 357 10.15 -2.69 -22.72
C VAL A 357 9.75 -1.43 -21.97
N MET A 358 9.16 -1.60 -20.80
CA MET A 358 8.75 -0.54 -19.88
C MET A 358 9.51 -0.71 -18.56
N PRO A 359 10.63 0.00 -18.36
CA PRO A 359 11.37 -0.07 -17.10
C PRO A 359 10.69 0.77 -16.02
N GLU A 360 10.91 0.43 -14.76
CA GLU A 360 10.67 1.36 -13.68
C GLU A 360 11.60 2.57 -13.78
N MET A 361 11.02 3.76 -13.68
CA MET A 361 11.74 5.03 -13.83
C MET A 361 11.34 6.07 -12.76
N ALA A 362 10.88 5.66 -11.61
CA ALA A 362 10.41 6.57 -10.55
C ALA A 362 11.43 7.66 -10.18
N ALA A 363 12.73 7.34 -10.24
CA ALA A 363 13.82 8.30 -10.00
C ALA A 363 14.04 9.31 -11.15
N ASN A 364 13.49 9.04 -12.34
CA ASN A 364 13.63 9.89 -13.53
C ASN A 364 12.42 10.82 -13.78
N GLY A 365 11.32 10.61 -13.10
CA GLY A 365 10.07 11.36 -13.24
C GLY A 365 9.06 10.69 -14.17
N SER A 366 8.98 11.10 -15.44
CA SER A 366 7.97 10.58 -16.37
C SER A 366 8.23 9.14 -16.79
N GLN A 367 7.17 8.32 -16.80
CA GLN A 367 7.22 6.94 -17.25
C GLN A 367 7.34 6.86 -18.77
N VAL A 368 8.19 5.95 -19.26
CA VAL A 368 8.35 5.69 -20.70
C VAL A 368 8.16 4.22 -21.04
N ILE A 369 7.89 3.95 -22.31
CA ILE A 369 7.93 2.63 -22.94
C ILE A 369 8.81 2.69 -24.17
N CYS A 370 9.67 1.70 -24.38
CA CYS A 370 10.71 1.70 -25.40
C CYS A 370 10.50 0.59 -26.41
N GLU A 371 10.69 0.87 -27.71
CA GLU A 371 10.69 -0.15 -28.76
C GLU A 371 12.05 -0.85 -28.82
N LEU A 372 12.04 -2.18 -28.93
CA LEU A 372 13.22 -3.01 -29.11
C LEU A 372 13.30 -3.48 -30.57
N ASN A 373 14.52 -3.48 -31.16
CA ASN A 373 14.78 -4.11 -32.45
C ASN A 373 14.99 -5.65 -32.30
N GLN A 374 15.28 -6.32 -33.40
CA GLN A 374 15.54 -7.77 -33.43
C GLN A 374 16.78 -8.19 -32.58
N SER A 375 17.70 -7.27 -32.33
CA SER A 375 18.85 -7.46 -31.45
C SER A 375 18.58 -7.03 -30.01
N PHE A 376 17.31 -6.76 -29.69
CA PHE A 376 16.83 -6.28 -28.39
C PHE A 376 17.50 -4.97 -27.92
N GLU A 377 17.85 -4.10 -28.85
CA GLU A 377 18.36 -2.76 -28.57
C GLU A 377 17.21 -1.75 -28.59
N ILE A 378 17.24 -0.76 -27.71
CA ILE A 378 16.25 0.31 -27.67
C ILE A 378 16.46 1.21 -28.89
N THR A 379 15.43 1.30 -29.74
CA THR A 379 15.43 2.11 -30.95
C THR A 379 14.60 3.37 -30.84
N LYS A 380 13.56 3.33 -30.03
CA LYS A 380 12.64 4.47 -29.85
C LYS A 380 12.11 4.52 -28.43
N VAL A 381 11.94 5.72 -27.92
CA VAL A 381 11.41 5.99 -26.56
C VAL A 381 10.13 6.80 -26.69
N HIS A 382 9.07 6.34 -26.04
CA HIS A 382 7.78 7.00 -26.01
C HIS A 382 7.42 7.34 -24.56
N SER A 383 7.06 8.58 -24.28
CA SER A 383 6.47 8.97 -23.00
C SER A 383 5.03 8.48 -22.90
N LEU A 384 4.62 7.97 -21.75
CA LEU A 384 3.23 7.59 -21.50
C LEU A 384 2.43 8.85 -21.12
N GLN A 385 1.44 9.17 -21.95
CA GLN A 385 0.58 10.35 -21.74
C GLN A 385 -0.42 10.10 -20.60
N GLY A 386 -0.72 11.15 -19.83
CA GLY A 386 -1.63 11.09 -18.67
C GLY A 386 -0.96 10.61 -17.38
N LEU A 387 0.39 10.36 -17.40
CA LEU A 387 1.19 9.88 -16.28
C LEU A 387 2.38 10.81 -15.97
N GLU A 388 2.37 12.05 -16.47
CA GLU A 388 3.51 12.97 -16.41
C GLU A 388 3.94 13.32 -14.99
N ASN A 389 2.98 13.30 -14.04
CA ASN A 389 3.22 13.60 -12.63
C ASN A 389 3.31 12.34 -11.74
N GLU A 390 3.22 11.15 -12.34
CA GLU A 390 3.24 9.90 -11.60
C GLU A 390 4.66 9.33 -11.54
N ARG A 391 5.06 8.89 -10.36
CA ARG A 391 6.32 8.17 -10.12
C ARG A 391 5.98 6.72 -9.84
N LEU A 392 5.93 5.94 -10.92
CA LEU A 392 5.46 4.55 -10.87
C LEU A 392 6.57 3.60 -10.44
N ILE A 393 6.20 2.63 -9.62
CA ILE A 393 7.03 1.54 -9.12
C ILE A 393 6.49 0.23 -9.71
N ASP A 394 7.36 -0.60 -10.28
CA ASP A 394 7.07 -1.91 -10.88
C ASP A 394 5.85 -1.89 -11.82
N PRO A 395 5.83 -1.04 -12.86
CA PRO A 395 4.67 -0.91 -13.74
C PRO A 395 4.49 -2.16 -14.62
N VAL A 396 3.24 -2.63 -14.73
CA VAL A 396 2.86 -3.79 -15.55
C VAL A 396 1.64 -3.45 -16.39
N LEU A 397 1.64 -3.84 -17.66
CA LEU A 397 0.52 -3.66 -18.59
C LEU A 397 -0.22 -4.98 -18.82
N LEU A 398 -1.54 -4.87 -18.89
CA LEU A 398 -2.45 -5.93 -19.32
C LEU A 398 -3.35 -5.38 -20.44
N PHE A 399 -3.41 -6.06 -21.58
CA PHE A 399 -4.39 -5.76 -22.63
C PHE A 399 -5.61 -6.67 -22.44
N ARG A 400 -6.78 -6.08 -22.21
CA ARG A 400 -8.05 -6.80 -22.06
C ARG A 400 -9.22 -5.92 -22.43
N ASP A 401 -10.23 -6.51 -23.08
CA ASP A 401 -11.47 -5.83 -23.47
C ASP A 401 -11.22 -4.53 -24.26
N LEU A 402 -10.28 -4.60 -25.24
CA LEU A 402 -9.83 -3.52 -26.11
C LEU A 402 -9.20 -2.31 -25.37
N LYS A 403 -8.79 -2.50 -24.12
CA LYS A 403 -8.10 -1.49 -23.29
C LYS A 403 -6.78 -1.99 -22.76
N TRP A 404 -5.86 -1.06 -22.59
CA TRP A 404 -4.63 -1.23 -21.82
C TRP A 404 -4.88 -0.83 -20.38
N TRP A 405 -4.61 -1.76 -19.48
CA TRP A 405 -4.67 -1.59 -18.03
C TRP A 405 -3.25 -1.52 -17.49
N LEU A 406 -2.87 -0.41 -16.88
CA LEU A 406 -1.56 -0.20 -16.28
C LEU A 406 -1.69 -0.32 -14.76
N PHE A 407 -1.01 -1.29 -14.20
CA PHE A 407 -0.93 -1.55 -12.77
C PHE A 407 0.44 -1.10 -12.28
N ALA A 408 0.51 -0.29 -11.24
CA ALA A 408 1.77 0.11 -10.62
C ALA A 408 1.54 0.54 -9.18
N ASP A 409 2.59 0.55 -8.37
CA ASP A 409 2.62 1.28 -7.13
C ASP A 409 3.15 2.70 -7.36
N LYS A 410 3.07 3.57 -6.36
CA LYS A 410 3.59 4.93 -6.40
C LYS A 410 4.71 5.10 -5.39
N SER A 411 5.73 5.87 -5.75
CA SER A 411 6.81 6.22 -4.83
C SER A 411 6.27 6.79 -3.52
N GLY A 412 6.67 6.19 -2.40
CA GLY A 412 6.21 6.51 -1.05
C GLY A 412 5.20 5.52 -0.46
N ASN A 413 4.59 4.64 -1.29
CA ASN A 413 3.60 3.64 -0.88
C ASN A 413 3.98 2.21 -1.30
N GLU A 414 5.20 2.00 -1.71
CA GLU A 414 5.71 0.85 -2.47
C GLU A 414 5.47 -0.53 -1.86
N ALA A 415 5.12 -0.58 -0.58
CA ALA A 415 4.89 -1.85 0.09
C ALA A 415 3.41 -2.23 0.19
N ASP A 416 2.51 -1.24 0.26
CA ASP A 416 1.13 -1.44 0.73
C ASP A 416 0.06 -1.19 -0.33
N HIS A 417 0.34 -0.45 -1.41
CA HIS A 417 -0.67 0.04 -2.34
C HIS A 417 -0.44 -0.42 -3.78
N LEU A 418 -1.53 -0.68 -4.49
CA LEU A 418 -1.56 -0.89 -5.93
C LEU A 418 -2.54 0.09 -6.56
N PHE A 419 -2.10 0.75 -7.62
CA PHE A 419 -2.90 1.68 -8.40
C PHE A 419 -3.13 1.15 -9.80
N LEU A 420 -4.19 1.62 -10.44
CA LEU A 420 -4.65 1.20 -11.76
C LEU A 420 -4.98 2.42 -12.62
N TRP A 421 -4.58 2.36 -13.88
CA TRP A 421 -4.97 3.31 -14.93
C TRP A 421 -5.41 2.55 -16.16
N SER A 422 -6.22 3.16 -17.02
CA SER A 422 -6.63 2.56 -18.28
C SER A 422 -6.49 3.53 -19.45
N SER A 423 -6.25 2.98 -20.64
CA SER A 423 -6.20 3.70 -21.91
C SER A 423 -6.61 2.78 -23.07
N GLU A 424 -7.18 3.34 -24.14
CA GLU A 424 -7.40 2.59 -25.39
C GLU A 424 -6.12 2.42 -26.20
N ASN A 425 -5.11 3.26 -25.95
CA ASN A 425 -3.82 3.24 -26.64
C ASN A 425 -2.70 2.92 -25.64
N ILE A 426 -1.75 2.04 -26.02
CA ILE A 426 -0.62 1.65 -25.17
C ILE A 426 0.26 2.84 -24.74
N TYR A 427 0.27 3.93 -25.52
CA TYR A 427 1.02 5.16 -25.21
C TYR A 427 0.20 6.19 -24.42
N GLY A 428 -1.08 5.90 -24.13
CA GLY A 428 -1.99 6.79 -23.43
C GLY A 428 -2.94 7.57 -24.36
N PRO A 429 -3.69 8.56 -23.84
CA PRO A 429 -3.62 9.03 -22.45
C PRO A 429 -4.24 8.04 -21.45
N TYR A 430 -3.53 7.83 -20.34
CA TYR A 430 -3.97 6.98 -19.24
C TYR A 430 -4.85 7.77 -18.26
N VAL A 431 -5.96 7.16 -17.87
CA VAL A 431 -6.91 7.71 -16.88
C VAL A 431 -6.88 6.87 -15.62
N ALA A 432 -6.74 7.51 -14.48
CA ALA A 432 -6.70 6.84 -13.18
C ALA A 432 -8.04 6.16 -12.86
N HIS A 433 -7.98 4.94 -12.35
CA HIS A 433 -9.18 4.21 -11.91
C HIS A 433 -9.82 4.91 -10.70
N ARG A 434 -11.16 4.97 -10.67
CA ARG A 434 -11.91 5.70 -9.64
C ARG A 434 -11.66 5.19 -8.20
N MET A 435 -11.42 3.88 -8.06
CA MET A 435 -11.22 3.20 -6.77
C MET A 435 -9.77 3.22 -6.30
N ASN A 436 -8.86 3.93 -6.97
CA ASN A 436 -7.46 3.97 -6.57
C ASN A 436 -7.25 4.44 -5.12
N PRO A 437 -6.36 3.75 -4.36
CA PRO A 437 -5.65 2.52 -4.69
C PRO A 437 -6.57 1.30 -4.75
N ILE A 438 -6.39 0.41 -5.74
CA ILE A 438 -7.26 -0.76 -5.95
C ILE A 438 -6.96 -1.94 -5.00
N VAL A 439 -5.74 -2.02 -4.48
CA VAL A 439 -5.33 -2.99 -3.44
C VAL A 439 -4.57 -2.24 -2.35
N VAL A 440 -4.87 -2.52 -1.09
CA VAL A 440 -4.15 -2.02 0.08
C VAL A 440 -3.77 -3.20 0.96
N ASP A 441 -2.64 -3.87 0.61
CA ASP A 441 -2.20 -5.09 1.28
C ASP A 441 -0.71 -5.37 0.98
N PRO A 442 0.21 -5.31 1.96
CA PRO A 442 1.65 -5.53 1.77
C PRO A 442 2.00 -6.96 1.32
N SER A 443 1.05 -7.88 1.40
CA SER A 443 1.27 -9.27 0.95
C SER A 443 1.18 -9.44 -0.56
N ARG A 444 0.68 -8.42 -1.30
CA ARG A 444 0.43 -8.55 -2.73
C ARG A 444 0.33 -7.25 -3.54
N ALA A 445 0.38 -6.08 -2.93
CA ALA A 445 0.13 -4.82 -3.64
C ALA A 445 1.16 -4.57 -4.76
N ARG A 446 2.44 -4.67 -4.46
CA ARG A 446 3.52 -4.42 -5.41
C ARG A 446 3.61 -5.52 -6.46
N ASN A 447 3.76 -5.18 -7.75
CA ASN A 447 3.83 -6.18 -8.82
C ASN A 447 5.11 -7.02 -8.75
N ALA A 448 5.02 -8.28 -9.23
CA ALA A 448 6.10 -9.27 -9.19
C ALA A 448 6.33 -9.95 -10.55
N GLY A 449 5.88 -9.35 -11.65
CA GLY A 449 5.99 -9.87 -13.00
C GLY A 449 4.73 -9.66 -13.82
N ALA A 450 4.70 -10.27 -15.03
CA ALA A 450 3.58 -10.20 -15.94
C ALA A 450 2.34 -10.94 -15.42
N PHE A 451 1.17 -10.62 -15.97
CA PHE A 451 -0.04 -11.40 -15.78
C PHE A 451 0.05 -12.74 -16.53
N PHE A 452 -0.62 -13.76 -15.98
CA PHE A 452 -0.79 -15.06 -16.64
C PHE A 452 -2.24 -15.29 -17.00
N ASN A 453 -2.46 -16.06 -18.07
CA ASN A 453 -3.77 -16.59 -18.41
C ASN A 453 -3.71 -18.11 -18.29
N ILE A 454 -4.54 -18.68 -17.43
CA ILE A 454 -4.67 -20.12 -17.23
C ILE A 454 -6.16 -20.44 -17.29
N ASN A 455 -6.58 -21.30 -18.23
CA ASN A 455 -7.98 -21.71 -18.41
C ASN A 455 -8.96 -20.52 -18.53
N ASN A 456 -8.58 -19.47 -19.25
CA ASN A 456 -9.32 -18.21 -19.40
C ASN A 456 -9.47 -17.37 -18.11
N GLU A 457 -8.81 -17.74 -17.03
CA GLU A 457 -8.70 -16.91 -15.84
C GLU A 457 -7.38 -16.12 -15.84
N ILE A 458 -7.45 -14.87 -15.37
CA ILE A 458 -6.28 -14.00 -15.30
C ILE A 458 -5.72 -14.02 -13.88
N PHE A 459 -4.40 -14.18 -13.80
CA PHE A 459 -3.66 -14.16 -12.54
C PHE A 459 -2.63 -13.05 -12.54
N ARG A 460 -2.60 -12.29 -11.44
CA ARG A 460 -1.59 -11.28 -11.15
C ARG A 460 -0.59 -11.81 -10.12
N LEU A 461 0.65 -11.41 -10.26
CA LEU A 461 1.70 -11.65 -9.27
C LEU A 461 1.91 -10.40 -8.42
N GLY A 462 1.84 -10.56 -7.10
CA GLY A 462 2.15 -9.50 -6.15
C GLY A 462 3.27 -9.91 -5.20
N GLN A 463 4.23 -9.02 -4.94
CA GLN A 463 5.31 -9.24 -3.97
C GLN A 463 4.74 -9.34 -2.55
N ASP A 464 5.22 -10.32 -1.79
CA ASP A 464 4.95 -10.40 -0.34
C ASP A 464 6.04 -9.66 0.43
N ASN A 465 5.73 -8.44 0.85
CA ASN A 465 6.63 -7.55 1.57
C ASN A 465 6.35 -7.48 3.09
N ARG A 466 5.52 -8.38 3.64
CA ARG A 466 5.11 -8.33 5.05
C ARG A 466 6.29 -8.41 6.03
N HIS A 467 7.23 -9.30 5.80
CA HIS A 467 8.35 -9.54 6.73
C HIS A 467 9.66 -8.89 6.30
N ASP A 468 9.96 -8.93 5.03
CA ASP A 468 11.14 -8.33 4.40
C ASP A 468 10.79 -8.00 2.95
N TYR A 469 11.57 -7.13 2.33
CA TYR A 469 11.40 -6.79 0.91
C TYR A 469 11.63 -8.02 0.04
N GLY A 470 10.65 -8.37 -0.79
CA GLY A 470 10.74 -9.48 -1.73
C GLY A 470 10.85 -10.86 -1.05
N ASP A 471 10.11 -11.14 0.03
CA ASP A 471 10.18 -12.39 0.79
C ASP A 471 9.36 -13.55 0.16
N GLY A 472 8.72 -13.31 -0.98
CA GLY A 472 7.89 -14.25 -1.72
C GLY A 472 6.93 -13.54 -2.67
N ILE A 473 6.12 -14.30 -3.39
CA ILE A 473 5.09 -13.78 -4.30
C ILE A 473 3.74 -14.39 -3.96
N THR A 474 2.71 -13.55 -3.86
CA THR A 474 1.32 -13.99 -3.81
C THR A 474 0.76 -14.01 -5.23
N VAL A 475 0.22 -15.14 -5.65
CA VAL A 475 -0.54 -15.28 -6.90
C VAL A 475 -1.99 -14.91 -6.60
N CYS A 476 -2.54 -13.97 -7.32
CA CYS A 476 -3.91 -13.49 -7.16
C CYS A 476 -4.71 -13.74 -8.43
N ARG A 477 -5.89 -14.36 -8.29
CA ARG A 477 -6.86 -14.48 -9.38
C ARG A 477 -7.64 -13.17 -9.49
N VAL A 478 -7.60 -12.51 -10.63
CA VAL A 478 -8.41 -11.32 -10.90
C VAL A 478 -9.86 -11.75 -11.11
N THR A 479 -10.74 -11.34 -10.22
CA THR A 479 -12.16 -11.70 -10.23
C THR A 479 -13.02 -10.63 -10.90
N GLN A 480 -12.55 -9.37 -10.87
CA GLN A 480 -13.21 -8.25 -11.51
C GLN A 480 -12.19 -7.24 -12.04
N LEU A 481 -12.39 -6.76 -13.27
CA LEU A 481 -11.59 -5.69 -13.87
C LEU A 481 -12.45 -4.93 -14.88
N ASN A 482 -12.85 -3.71 -14.54
CA ASN A 482 -13.56 -2.77 -15.42
C ASN A 482 -13.35 -1.34 -14.91
N ASP A 483 -13.88 -0.33 -15.60
CA ASP A 483 -13.68 1.09 -15.24
C ASP A 483 -14.28 1.49 -13.87
N LEU A 484 -15.15 0.69 -13.30
CA LEU A 484 -15.86 0.99 -12.04
C LEU A 484 -15.30 0.22 -10.84
N ALA A 485 -14.81 -1.00 -11.06
CA ALA A 485 -14.41 -1.88 -9.98
C ALA A 485 -13.23 -2.78 -10.39
N TYR A 486 -12.40 -3.10 -9.39
CA TYR A 486 -11.36 -4.11 -9.44
C TYR A 486 -11.45 -4.99 -8.21
N ASP A 487 -11.33 -6.30 -8.41
CA ASP A 487 -11.21 -7.26 -7.31
C ASP A 487 -10.29 -8.42 -7.68
N GLU A 488 -9.58 -8.95 -6.69
CA GLU A 488 -8.70 -10.11 -6.82
C GLU A 488 -8.69 -10.96 -5.55
N ALA A 489 -8.59 -12.26 -5.72
CA ALA A 489 -8.48 -13.21 -4.61
C ALA A 489 -7.09 -13.86 -4.58
N PRO A 490 -6.37 -13.87 -3.44
CA PRO A 490 -5.12 -14.59 -3.29
C PRO A 490 -5.37 -16.10 -3.37
N VAL A 491 -4.55 -16.82 -4.15
CA VAL A 491 -4.72 -18.24 -4.43
C VAL A 491 -3.59 -19.06 -3.83
N THR A 492 -2.34 -18.70 -4.07
CA THR A 492 -1.16 -19.41 -3.55
C THR A 492 -0.02 -18.43 -3.29
N ARG A 493 0.92 -18.82 -2.45
CA ARG A 493 2.17 -18.11 -2.22
C ARG A 493 3.33 -18.89 -2.79
N LEU A 494 4.10 -18.26 -3.68
CA LEU A 494 5.33 -18.81 -4.24
C LEU A 494 6.50 -18.52 -3.30
N MET A 495 7.34 -19.53 -3.06
CA MET A 495 8.52 -19.46 -2.21
C MET A 495 9.66 -20.28 -2.82
N ILE A 496 10.90 -20.00 -2.42
CA ILE A 496 12.08 -20.77 -2.81
C ILE A 496 12.68 -21.41 -1.54
N ALA A 497 12.88 -22.73 -1.54
CA ALA A 497 13.43 -23.44 -0.41
C ALA A 497 14.86 -22.96 -0.07
N GLY A 498 15.08 -22.62 1.20
CA GLY A 498 16.40 -22.20 1.68
C GLY A 498 16.85 -20.78 1.31
N HIS A 499 16.07 -20.06 0.48
CA HIS A 499 16.38 -18.71 0.05
C HIS A 499 15.24 -17.73 0.39
N LYS A 500 15.49 -16.42 0.22
CA LYS A 500 14.49 -15.36 0.29
C LYS A 500 14.06 -14.97 -1.13
N GLY A 501 12.76 -14.92 -1.35
CA GLY A 501 12.17 -14.70 -2.67
C GLY A 501 11.16 -15.80 -3.05
N PRO A 502 10.70 -15.85 -4.29
CA PRO A 502 11.06 -14.93 -5.37
C PRO A 502 10.53 -13.51 -5.15
N HIS A 503 11.15 -12.53 -5.78
CA HIS A 503 10.69 -11.15 -5.82
C HIS A 503 10.03 -10.84 -7.18
N THR A 504 10.60 -11.35 -8.26
CA THR A 504 10.05 -11.26 -9.62
C THR A 504 10.08 -12.63 -10.29
N VAL A 505 9.02 -12.94 -11.04
CA VAL A 505 8.90 -14.15 -11.87
C VAL A 505 8.58 -13.76 -13.31
N SER A 506 9.30 -14.33 -14.26
CA SER A 506 9.03 -14.16 -15.69
C SER A 506 9.17 -15.47 -16.44
N THR A 507 8.27 -15.70 -17.40
CA THR A 507 8.28 -16.88 -18.27
C THR A 507 7.89 -16.51 -19.71
N ASN A 508 8.46 -17.20 -20.69
CA ASN A 508 8.01 -17.16 -22.09
C ASN A 508 7.33 -18.47 -22.52
N GLY A 509 6.91 -19.30 -21.56
CA GLY A 509 6.29 -20.60 -21.79
C GLY A 509 7.28 -21.76 -21.88
N SER A 510 8.53 -21.54 -22.30
CA SER A 510 9.58 -22.57 -22.37
C SER A 510 10.63 -22.47 -21.26
N LYS A 511 10.93 -21.26 -20.83
CA LYS A 511 11.88 -20.96 -19.74
C LYS A 511 11.22 -20.08 -18.71
N THR A 512 11.49 -20.36 -17.45
CA THR A 512 11.07 -19.53 -16.31
C THR A 512 12.30 -19.07 -15.57
N TYR A 513 12.35 -17.79 -15.23
CA TYR A 513 13.38 -17.19 -14.39
C TYR A 513 12.75 -16.48 -13.18
N VAL A 514 13.46 -16.57 -12.08
CA VAL A 514 13.10 -15.95 -10.80
C VAL A 514 14.33 -15.26 -10.24
N ASP A 515 14.12 -14.23 -9.48
CA ASP A 515 15.19 -13.69 -8.63
C ASP A 515 14.97 -14.09 -7.17
N TYR A 516 16.05 -14.06 -6.42
CA TYR A 516 16.09 -14.38 -5.00
C TYR A 516 17.30 -13.72 -4.36
N TYR A 517 17.34 -13.68 -3.03
CA TYR A 517 18.52 -13.19 -2.31
C TYR A 517 18.88 -14.02 -1.11
N ASP A 518 20.18 -13.95 -0.77
CA ASP A 518 20.74 -14.43 0.49
C ASP A 518 21.26 -13.26 1.31
N LYS A 519 21.17 -13.37 2.64
CA LYS A 519 21.79 -12.43 3.57
C LYS A 519 23.24 -12.85 3.79
N LYS A 520 24.19 -12.10 3.20
CA LYS A 520 25.61 -12.37 3.35
C LYS A 520 26.25 -11.48 4.41
N PHE A 521 27.14 -12.07 5.20
CA PHE A 521 27.94 -11.31 6.16
C PHE A 521 29.08 -10.56 5.45
N SER A 522 29.28 -9.31 5.81
CA SER A 522 30.41 -8.48 5.37
C SER A 522 30.75 -7.47 6.48
N PRO A 523 31.98 -7.48 7.01
CA PRO A 523 32.39 -6.54 8.08
C PRO A 523 32.36 -5.08 7.62
N ILE A 524 32.33 -4.83 6.32
CA ILE A 524 32.30 -3.51 5.70
C ILE A 524 30.96 -3.18 5.00
N ALA A 525 29.90 -3.94 5.27
CA ALA A 525 28.59 -3.73 4.65
C ALA A 525 28.05 -2.29 4.83
N TRP A 526 28.34 -1.68 5.98
CA TRP A 526 27.97 -0.32 6.28
C TRP A 526 28.64 0.73 5.36
N LEU A 527 29.91 0.50 4.94
CA LEU A 527 30.63 1.39 4.03
C LEU A 527 29.95 1.45 2.65
N ALA A 528 29.49 0.30 2.13
CA ALA A 528 28.77 0.25 0.87
C ALA A 528 27.47 1.07 0.92
N ARG A 529 26.76 1.02 2.07
CA ARG A 529 25.53 1.81 2.29
C ARG A 529 25.80 3.33 2.41
N VAL A 530 26.88 3.72 3.09
CA VAL A 530 27.27 5.13 3.17
C VAL A 530 27.61 5.66 1.78
N LYS A 531 28.41 4.93 1.00
CA LYS A 531 28.75 5.32 -0.37
C LYS A 531 27.54 5.42 -1.31
N ALA A 532 26.49 4.67 -1.06
CA ALA A 532 25.26 4.72 -1.85
C ALA A 532 24.36 5.92 -1.55
N GLN A 533 24.61 6.64 -0.43
CA GLN A 533 23.87 7.86 -0.06
C GLN A 533 24.50 9.14 -0.64
N PHE A 534 25.71 9.06 -1.16
CA PHE A 534 26.44 10.13 -1.86
C PHE A 534 26.62 9.77 -3.36
#